data_a6859baf90c58b213c2df1f5fdab169f
#
_entry.id   a6859baf90c58b213c2df1f5fdab169f
#
_cell.length_a   1.000
_cell.length_b   1.000
_cell.length_c   1.000
_cell.angle_alpha   90.00
_cell.angle_beta   90.00
_cell.angle_gamma   90.00
#
_symmetry.space_group_name_H-M   'P 1'
#
loop_
_entity.id
_entity.type
_entity.pdbx_description
1 polymer ?
#
loop_
_entity_poly.entity_id
_entity_poly.type
_entity_poly.pdbx_seq_one_letter_code
_entity_poly.pdbx_strand_id
1 'polypeptide(L)'
;MAPTPTPSEDSIVERVQTFVGENRRVVIGAAAAVTALGIGYLVYSRSSGDKGDKKKPSKDKKKKGRRVDQTDGPIIEERNPALGMGLDEAEIKALPTEDRLKRAAELKSRGNSAYTQRDFELAVNLYSQAIAMSPKPEAVFYSNRAACYTNFKPPQHQKVIEDCTQALKLDPKYAKALNRRATALEAIDNLKDALRDFTALAIIERFKNDAASAAVERVLAKLSTKQAEEIMRAREPRLPSVTFIGAYFAAFRPRPNVILPDYATKGDHMLLEAQEALSESQFTKAHELVNAAIDAGLSENWNEGLGEALNLRGTFKFLMGDTVGAKADFVASTQAHPDLVQSWVKIASVYMELSEAEAAFAAFESAIEKDPNCADIYYHRGQVFFILSDFEKAAEDYQKSSRLDSKFVFSHIQLAVAQYKMGDLDSSMASFRQCLLSFPNRGEPYNYYGELLLDQQRFQEAIEKFDRSIEIERQKKILPNPLPLVNKALALYQWQQDLPSATQLCKEALTLDDECDAAVATLAQLSLQQGRVEEAIDMFSKHASIARTEAELVQALSYENASRAQLEFQKNYPDMAGQLAAMAQGMQAPF
;
A
#
# COMPACT_ATOMS: atom_id res chain seq x y z
N MET A 1 -53.17 -11.96 -6.73
CA MET A 1 -51.89 -11.30 -6.86
C MET A 1 -51.11 -11.53 -5.57
N ALA A 2 -50.11 -12.39 -5.62
CA ALA A 2 -49.23 -12.63 -4.48
C ALA A 2 -48.24 -11.48 -4.35
N PRO A 3 -47.87 -11.05 -3.15
CA PRO A 3 -46.88 -9.98 -2.97
C PRO A 3 -45.49 -10.46 -3.41
N THR A 4 -44.79 -9.62 -4.17
CA THR A 4 -43.39 -9.82 -4.51
C THR A 4 -42.55 -9.85 -3.24
N PRO A 5 -41.56 -10.74 -3.13
CA PRO A 5 -40.67 -10.75 -1.97
C PRO A 5 -39.80 -9.52 -1.96
N THR A 6 -39.78 -8.83 -0.82
CA THR A 6 -38.78 -7.78 -0.49
C THR A 6 -37.38 -8.37 -0.54
N PRO A 7 -36.35 -7.62 -1.00
CA PRO A 7 -34.96 -8.08 -0.94
C PRO A 7 -34.60 -8.39 0.51
N SER A 8 -33.98 -9.53 0.74
CA SER A 8 -33.43 -9.92 2.03
C SER A 8 -32.44 -8.86 2.49
N GLU A 9 -32.65 -8.33 3.70
CA GLU A 9 -31.63 -7.56 4.40
C GLU A 9 -30.43 -8.51 4.62
N ASP A 10 -29.39 -8.38 3.80
CA ASP A 10 -28.11 -9.01 4.08
C ASP A 10 -27.67 -8.58 5.47
N SER A 11 -27.39 -9.53 6.34
CA SER A 11 -27.01 -9.24 7.72
C SER A 11 -25.76 -8.34 7.72
N ILE A 12 -25.62 -7.46 8.71
CA ILE A 12 -24.42 -6.63 8.90
C ILE A 12 -23.17 -7.51 8.82
N VAL A 13 -23.24 -8.72 9.35
CA VAL A 13 -22.17 -9.71 9.36
C VAL A 13 -21.78 -10.16 7.95
N GLU A 14 -22.75 -10.40 7.05
CA GLU A 14 -22.47 -10.75 5.65
C GLU A 14 -21.85 -9.60 4.89
N ARG A 15 -22.31 -8.37 5.09
CA ARG A 15 -21.69 -7.17 4.50
C ARG A 15 -20.27 -6.94 5.02
N VAL A 16 -20.04 -7.16 6.32
CA VAL A 16 -18.69 -7.07 6.94
C VAL A 16 -17.79 -8.16 6.37
N GLN A 17 -18.24 -9.40 6.29
CA GLN A 17 -17.44 -10.50 5.74
C GLN A 17 -17.12 -10.29 4.26
N THR A 18 -18.04 -9.77 3.47
CA THR A 18 -17.84 -9.45 2.05
C THR A 18 -16.87 -8.28 1.91
N PHE A 19 -17.08 -7.19 2.67
CA PHE A 19 -16.20 -6.01 2.65
C PHE A 19 -14.78 -6.35 3.12
N VAL A 20 -14.64 -7.08 4.23
CA VAL A 20 -13.35 -7.53 4.75
C VAL A 20 -12.68 -8.52 3.78
N GLY A 21 -13.43 -9.39 3.12
CA GLY A 21 -12.92 -10.30 2.11
C GLY A 21 -12.37 -9.58 0.87
N GLU A 22 -13.11 -8.59 0.38
CA GLU A 22 -12.74 -7.81 -0.82
C GLU A 22 -11.70 -6.72 -0.53
N ASN A 23 -11.74 -6.12 0.67
CA ASN A 23 -10.92 -4.97 1.06
C ASN A 23 -10.02 -5.24 2.28
N ARG A 24 -9.63 -6.49 2.52
CA ARG A 24 -8.84 -6.92 3.69
C ARG A 24 -7.59 -6.05 3.94
N ARG A 25 -7.00 -5.49 2.87
CA ARG A 25 -5.83 -4.60 2.94
C ARG A 25 -6.18 -3.17 3.37
N VAL A 26 -7.43 -2.75 3.16
CA VAL A 26 -7.92 -1.40 3.46
C VAL A 26 -8.43 -1.30 4.91
N VAL A 27 -9.08 -2.36 5.42
CA VAL A 27 -9.66 -2.39 6.77
C VAL A 27 -8.56 -2.34 7.84
N ILE A 28 -7.42 -2.99 7.61
CA ILE A 28 -6.31 -3.05 8.58
C ILE A 28 -5.64 -1.67 8.78
N GLY A 29 -5.53 -0.86 7.73
CA GLY A 29 -4.97 0.50 7.82
C GLY A 29 -5.95 1.56 8.34
N ALA A 30 -7.25 1.38 8.11
CA ALA A 30 -8.26 2.39 8.37
C ALA A 30 -8.65 2.55 9.85
N ALA A 31 -8.68 1.47 10.64
CA ALA A 31 -9.10 1.54 12.04
C ALA A 31 -8.18 2.40 12.92
N ALA A 32 -6.88 2.45 12.60
CA ALA A 32 -5.91 3.29 13.28
C ALA A 32 -5.73 4.68 12.62
N ALA A 33 -5.98 4.78 11.31
CA ALA A 33 -5.77 6.00 10.53
C ALA A 33 -6.97 6.97 10.54
N VAL A 34 -8.20 6.49 10.80
CA VAL A 34 -9.43 7.31 10.77
C VAL A 34 -9.42 8.40 11.83
N THR A 35 -8.71 8.22 12.95
CA THR A 35 -8.57 9.24 13.99
C THR A 35 -7.53 10.32 13.70
N ALA A 36 -6.48 9.99 12.94
CA ALA A 36 -5.36 10.91 12.69
C ALA A 36 -5.28 11.41 11.23
N LEU A 37 -5.85 10.67 10.28
CA LEU A 37 -5.58 10.83 8.84
C LEU A 37 -6.87 10.81 8.01
N GLY A 38 -7.86 11.64 8.36
CA GLY A 38 -9.19 11.61 7.74
C GLY A 38 -9.24 11.59 6.21
N ILE A 39 -8.18 11.87 5.48
CA ILE A 39 -8.26 12.05 4.01
C ILE A 39 -7.12 11.46 3.16
N GLY A 40 -6.02 11.05 3.71
CA GLY A 40 -5.17 10.12 2.97
C GLY A 40 -6.00 8.96 2.39
N TYR A 41 -7.10 8.63 3.05
CA TYR A 41 -8.08 7.63 2.63
C TYR A 41 -9.02 8.11 1.51
N LEU A 42 -9.47 9.38 1.48
CA LEU A 42 -10.37 9.88 0.43
C LEU A 42 -9.67 9.95 -0.94
N VAL A 43 -8.42 10.35 -0.99
CA VAL A 43 -7.61 10.36 -2.22
C VAL A 43 -7.26 8.94 -2.66
N TYR A 44 -6.98 8.04 -1.72
CA TYR A 44 -6.63 6.65 -1.99
C TYR A 44 -7.83 5.82 -2.49
N SER A 45 -9.02 5.99 -1.92
CA SER A 45 -10.22 5.23 -2.35
C SER A 45 -10.67 5.57 -3.77
N ARG A 46 -10.35 6.76 -4.28
CA ARG A 46 -10.65 7.17 -5.66
C ARG A 46 -9.73 6.52 -6.70
N SER A 47 -8.49 6.20 -6.33
CA SER A 47 -7.54 5.52 -7.24
C SER A 47 -7.81 4.02 -7.38
N SER A 48 -8.55 3.41 -6.44
CA SER A 48 -8.86 1.98 -6.43
C SER A 48 -10.32 1.63 -6.76
N GLY A 49 -11.22 2.62 -6.90
CA GLY A 49 -12.68 2.42 -6.90
C GLY A 49 -13.42 2.46 -8.23
N ASP A 50 -12.78 2.73 -9.38
CA ASP A 50 -13.52 2.79 -10.65
C ASP A 50 -13.00 1.79 -11.70
N LYS A 51 -13.34 0.52 -11.50
CA LYS A 51 -13.48 -0.45 -12.61
C LYS A 51 -14.87 -1.08 -12.53
N GLY A 52 -15.86 -0.28 -12.90
CA GLY A 52 -17.21 -0.78 -13.13
C GLY A 52 -17.22 -1.88 -14.19
N ASP A 53 -17.65 -3.04 -13.75
CA ASP A 53 -17.91 -4.24 -14.54
C ASP A 53 -18.87 -3.96 -15.70
N LYS A 54 -18.34 -3.64 -16.89
CA LYS A 54 -19.11 -3.75 -18.14
C LYS A 54 -18.97 -5.17 -18.65
N LYS A 55 -19.87 -6.06 -18.24
CA LYS A 55 -20.14 -7.33 -18.92
C LYS A 55 -20.42 -7.07 -20.40
N LYS A 56 -19.47 -7.43 -21.26
CA LYS A 56 -19.72 -7.58 -22.69
C LYS A 56 -20.22 -8.99 -22.97
N PRO A 57 -21.24 -9.16 -23.83
CA PRO A 57 -21.78 -10.47 -24.15
C PRO A 57 -20.80 -11.27 -25.00
N SER A 58 -20.64 -12.55 -24.63
CA SER A 58 -19.88 -13.54 -25.38
C SER A 58 -20.44 -13.70 -26.80
N LYS A 59 -19.64 -13.42 -27.80
CA LYS A 59 -19.91 -13.88 -29.17
C LYS A 59 -19.07 -15.10 -29.46
N ASP A 60 -19.75 -16.23 -29.52
CA ASP A 60 -19.25 -17.46 -30.12
C ASP A 60 -18.71 -17.19 -31.52
N LYS A 61 -17.41 -17.31 -31.71
CA LYS A 61 -16.82 -17.41 -33.04
C LYS A 61 -16.49 -18.86 -33.35
N LYS A 62 -17.35 -19.49 -34.17
CA LYS A 62 -17.11 -20.74 -34.85
C LYS A 62 -15.72 -20.71 -35.54
N LYS A 63 -14.85 -21.63 -35.14
CA LYS A 63 -13.63 -21.95 -35.88
C LYS A 63 -14.02 -22.59 -37.21
N LYS A 64 -13.84 -21.89 -38.30
CA LYS A 64 -13.76 -22.48 -39.66
C LYS A 64 -12.37 -23.08 -39.83
N GLY A 65 -12.28 -24.37 -39.89
CA GLY A 65 -11.07 -25.09 -40.30
C GLY A 65 -10.74 -24.75 -41.75
N ARG A 66 -9.52 -24.27 -41.95
CA ARG A 66 -8.93 -24.10 -43.29
C ARG A 66 -8.16 -25.38 -43.57
N ARG A 67 -8.71 -26.23 -44.46
CA ARG A 67 -7.98 -27.32 -45.07
C ARG A 67 -6.83 -26.69 -45.86
N VAL A 68 -5.62 -27.14 -45.58
CA VAL A 68 -4.46 -26.89 -46.44
C VAL A 68 -4.34 -28.12 -47.32
N ASP A 69 -4.43 -27.89 -48.62
CA ASP A 69 -4.18 -28.90 -49.65
C ASP A 69 -2.74 -29.39 -49.55
N GLN A 70 -2.63 -30.70 -49.49
CA GLN A 70 -1.37 -31.42 -49.73
C GLN A 70 -1.05 -31.37 -51.23
N THR A 71 0.01 -30.66 -51.59
CA THR A 71 0.69 -30.89 -52.83
C THR A 71 1.99 -31.63 -52.53
N ASP A 72 2.00 -32.88 -52.95
CA ASP A 72 3.18 -33.73 -52.98
C ASP A 72 4.25 -33.11 -53.86
N GLY A 73 5.36 -32.69 -53.25
CA GLY A 73 6.63 -32.43 -53.91
C GLY A 73 7.66 -33.43 -53.41
N PRO A 74 8.62 -33.85 -54.22
CA PRO A 74 9.49 -35.01 -53.93
C PRO A 74 10.35 -34.74 -52.70
N ILE A 75 10.32 -35.70 -51.79
CA ILE A 75 11.19 -35.80 -50.61
C ILE A 75 12.60 -36.07 -51.11
N ILE A 76 13.43 -35.03 -51.16
CA ILE A 76 14.89 -35.23 -51.27
C ILE A 76 15.40 -35.44 -49.86
N GLU A 77 15.52 -36.72 -49.49
CA GLU A 77 16.35 -37.15 -48.37
C GLU A 77 17.83 -36.96 -48.75
N GLU A 78 18.37 -35.79 -48.52
CA GLU A 78 19.81 -35.65 -48.32
C GLU A 78 20.12 -35.56 -46.85
N ARG A 79 20.24 -36.73 -46.22
CA ARG A 79 21.01 -36.89 -44.99
C ARG A 79 22.46 -36.59 -45.31
N ASN A 80 22.90 -35.38 -45.03
CA ASN A 80 24.31 -35.08 -44.91
C ASN A 80 24.67 -34.96 -43.43
N PRO A 81 25.18 -36.02 -42.78
CA PRO A 81 25.48 -36.04 -41.34
C PRO A 81 26.69 -35.18 -40.96
N ALA A 82 27.36 -34.56 -41.90
CA ALA A 82 28.69 -33.97 -41.71
C ALA A 82 28.76 -32.46 -41.57
N LEU A 83 27.62 -31.75 -41.48
CA LEU A 83 27.64 -30.32 -41.25
C LEU A 83 27.61 -30.00 -39.75
N GLY A 84 28.78 -29.96 -39.10
CA GLY A 84 28.96 -29.43 -37.75
C GLY A 84 29.42 -30.42 -36.67
N MET A 85 29.55 -31.71 -36.94
CA MET A 85 30.14 -32.64 -35.97
C MET A 85 31.60 -32.89 -36.35
N GLY A 86 32.55 -32.27 -35.65
CA GLY A 86 33.95 -32.64 -35.71
C GLY A 86 34.96 -31.57 -36.08
N LEU A 87 34.54 -30.35 -36.39
CA LEU A 87 35.49 -29.26 -36.57
C LEU A 87 35.90 -28.68 -35.20
N ASP A 88 37.21 -28.64 -34.98
CA ASP A 88 37.72 -27.96 -33.78
C ASP A 88 37.67 -26.43 -33.95
N GLU A 89 37.93 -25.69 -32.86
CA GLU A 89 37.86 -24.23 -32.85
C GLU A 89 38.83 -23.56 -33.84
N ALA A 90 39.98 -24.21 -34.11
CA ALA A 90 40.99 -23.72 -35.04
C ALA A 90 40.52 -23.92 -36.49
N GLU A 91 39.91 -25.07 -36.79
CA GLU A 91 39.32 -25.35 -38.10
C GLU A 91 38.16 -24.42 -38.44
N ILE A 92 37.29 -24.11 -37.43
CA ILE A 92 36.21 -23.13 -37.57
C ILE A 92 36.77 -21.75 -37.88
N LYS A 93 37.83 -21.31 -37.19
CA LYS A 93 38.47 -20.00 -37.41
C LYS A 93 39.17 -19.89 -38.76
N ALA A 94 39.61 -21.01 -39.34
CA ALA A 94 40.25 -21.08 -40.67
C ALA A 94 39.25 -20.92 -41.84
N LEU A 95 37.96 -21.12 -41.62
CA LEU A 95 36.93 -20.94 -42.63
C LEU A 95 36.74 -19.48 -43.03
N PRO A 96 36.47 -19.17 -44.32
CA PRO A 96 36.09 -17.83 -44.75
C PRO A 96 34.88 -17.30 -43.97
N THR A 97 34.88 -16.01 -43.66
CA THR A 97 33.81 -15.37 -42.87
C THR A 97 32.43 -15.60 -43.49
N GLU A 98 32.32 -15.53 -44.81
CA GLU A 98 31.05 -15.73 -45.52
C GLU A 98 30.50 -17.16 -45.36
N ASP A 99 31.38 -18.17 -45.48
CA ASP A 99 31.02 -19.57 -45.28
C ASP A 99 30.58 -19.83 -43.82
N ARG A 100 31.25 -19.22 -42.87
CA ARG A 100 30.88 -19.30 -41.44
C ARG A 100 29.49 -18.73 -41.20
N LEU A 101 29.19 -17.55 -41.77
CA LEU A 101 27.87 -16.92 -41.63
C LEU A 101 26.76 -17.78 -42.26
N LYS A 102 27.01 -18.33 -43.46
CA LYS A 102 26.06 -19.22 -44.16
C LYS A 102 25.76 -20.48 -43.34
N ARG A 103 26.81 -21.14 -42.85
CA ARG A 103 26.67 -22.35 -42.01
C ARG A 103 25.97 -22.06 -40.70
N ALA A 104 26.27 -20.93 -40.03
CA ALA A 104 25.60 -20.51 -38.80
C ALA A 104 24.09 -20.28 -39.03
N ALA A 105 23.73 -19.69 -40.18
CA ALA A 105 22.32 -19.48 -40.55
C ALA A 105 21.58 -20.81 -40.83
N GLU A 106 22.25 -21.77 -41.49
CA GLU A 106 21.71 -23.11 -41.72
C GLU A 106 21.50 -23.87 -40.42
N LEU A 107 22.49 -23.85 -39.50
CA LEU A 107 22.38 -24.46 -38.17
C LEU A 107 21.26 -23.85 -37.34
N LYS A 108 21.10 -22.53 -37.40
CA LYS A 108 19.95 -21.82 -36.76
C LYS A 108 18.62 -22.32 -37.35
N SER A 109 18.52 -22.44 -38.68
CA SER A 109 17.29 -22.89 -39.32
C SER A 109 16.93 -24.33 -38.91
N ARG A 110 17.91 -25.23 -38.89
CA ARG A 110 17.75 -26.62 -38.41
C ARG A 110 17.38 -26.66 -36.93
N GLY A 111 18.00 -25.79 -36.11
CA GLY A 111 17.64 -25.62 -34.70
C GLY A 111 16.18 -25.16 -34.48
N ASN A 112 15.68 -24.24 -35.33
CA ASN A 112 14.28 -23.83 -35.31
C ASN A 112 13.35 -25.03 -35.69
N SER A 113 13.73 -25.86 -36.65
CA SER A 113 12.96 -27.04 -37.02
C SER A 113 12.92 -28.07 -35.89
N ALA A 114 14.05 -28.35 -35.25
CA ALA A 114 14.13 -29.26 -34.11
C ALA A 114 13.30 -28.73 -32.93
N TYR A 115 13.33 -27.40 -32.64
CA TYR A 115 12.51 -26.77 -31.64
C TYR A 115 11.00 -26.96 -31.92
N THR A 116 10.59 -26.80 -33.18
CA THR A 116 9.18 -26.98 -33.58
C THR A 116 8.74 -28.44 -33.43
N GLN A 117 9.64 -29.38 -33.65
CA GLN A 117 9.44 -30.83 -33.44
C GLN A 117 9.52 -31.22 -31.94
N ARG A 118 9.79 -30.27 -31.04
CA ARG A 118 10.00 -30.46 -29.61
C ARG A 118 11.22 -31.31 -29.25
N ASP A 119 12.17 -31.47 -30.17
CA ASP A 119 13.47 -32.04 -29.87
C ASP A 119 14.39 -30.92 -29.35
N PHE A 120 14.23 -30.62 -28.06
CA PHE A 120 14.92 -29.48 -27.42
C PHE A 120 16.42 -29.77 -27.24
N GLU A 121 16.83 -31.03 -27.08
CA GLU A 121 18.25 -31.42 -26.96
C GLU A 121 18.98 -31.18 -28.25
N LEU A 122 18.43 -31.69 -29.36
CA LEU A 122 18.97 -31.45 -30.69
C LEU A 122 18.98 -29.95 -31.02
N ALA A 123 17.92 -29.22 -30.67
CA ALA A 123 17.85 -27.78 -30.91
C ALA A 123 18.95 -27.03 -30.14
N VAL A 124 19.20 -27.34 -28.84
CA VAL A 124 20.30 -26.77 -28.05
C VAL A 124 21.66 -27.04 -28.70
N ASN A 125 21.90 -28.27 -29.18
CA ASN A 125 23.16 -28.62 -29.83
C ASN A 125 23.35 -27.79 -31.12
N LEU A 126 22.32 -27.71 -31.96
CA LEU A 126 22.36 -26.96 -33.23
C LEU A 126 22.56 -25.45 -33.00
N TYR A 127 21.89 -24.86 -32.01
CA TYR A 127 22.12 -23.45 -31.67
C TYR A 127 23.51 -23.21 -31.05
N SER A 128 24.05 -24.17 -30.29
CA SER A 128 25.42 -24.08 -29.75
C SER A 128 26.45 -24.11 -30.86
N GLN A 129 26.26 -25.00 -31.85
CA GLN A 129 27.10 -25.02 -33.05
C GLN A 129 26.97 -23.73 -33.88
N ALA A 130 25.74 -23.16 -34.00
CA ALA A 130 25.53 -21.90 -34.70
C ALA A 130 26.27 -20.75 -34.01
N ILE A 131 26.27 -20.70 -32.68
CA ILE A 131 26.99 -19.70 -31.87
C ILE A 131 28.51 -19.82 -32.08
N ALA A 132 29.07 -21.05 -32.05
CA ALA A 132 30.49 -21.31 -32.27
C ALA A 132 30.92 -20.98 -33.70
N MET A 133 30.07 -21.32 -34.67
CA MET A 133 30.33 -21.12 -36.10
C MET A 133 30.30 -19.63 -36.48
N SER A 134 29.43 -18.82 -35.86
CA SER A 134 29.24 -17.42 -36.22
C SER A 134 30.46 -16.57 -35.83
N PRO A 135 31.04 -15.80 -36.78
CA PRO A 135 32.11 -14.86 -36.47
C PRO A 135 31.65 -13.76 -35.51
N LYS A 136 30.39 -13.39 -35.57
CA LYS A 136 29.72 -12.41 -34.68
C LYS A 136 28.34 -12.96 -34.34
N PRO A 137 28.21 -13.71 -33.22
CA PRO A 137 26.94 -14.29 -32.84
C PRO A 137 25.86 -13.19 -32.64
N GLU A 138 24.66 -13.47 -33.10
CA GLU A 138 23.50 -12.59 -32.94
C GLU A 138 22.73 -12.93 -31.66
N ALA A 139 22.08 -11.93 -31.06
CA ALA A 139 21.25 -12.10 -29.88
C ALA A 139 20.19 -13.21 -30.03
N VAL A 140 19.69 -13.42 -31.26
CA VAL A 140 18.68 -14.43 -31.56
C VAL A 140 19.15 -15.86 -31.31
N PHE A 141 20.45 -16.17 -31.50
CA PHE A 141 20.97 -17.53 -31.29
C PHE A 141 20.88 -17.93 -29.82
N TYR A 142 21.37 -17.06 -28.93
CA TYR A 142 21.29 -17.25 -27.48
C TYR A 142 19.84 -17.29 -27.00
N SER A 143 18.99 -16.33 -27.44
CA SER A 143 17.60 -16.31 -27.05
C SER A 143 16.80 -17.53 -27.49
N ASN A 144 17.12 -18.13 -28.66
CA ASN A 144 16.49 -19.36 -29.13
C ASN A 144 16.97 -20.58 -28.32
N ARG A 145 18.27 -20.64 -27.97
CA ARG A 145 18.79 -21.68 -27.08
C ARG A 145 18.17 -21.59 -25.68
N ALA A 146 18.02 -20.38 -25.14
CA ALA A 146 17.32 -20.15 -23.90
C ALA A 146 15.87 -20.67 -23.94
N ALA A 147 15.16 -20.48 -25.06
CA ALA A 147 13.81 -21.02 -25.24
C ALA A 147 13.78 -22.57 -25.17
N CYS A 148 14.81 -23.25 -25.61
CA CYS A 148 14.91 -24.68 -25.45
C CYS A 148 15.06 -25.07 -23.98
N TYR A 149 15.96 -24.42 -23.25
CA TYR A 149 16.17 -24.67 -21.81
C TYR A 149 14.93 -24.44 -20.96
N THR A 150 14.05 -23.51 -21.34
CA THR A 150 12.75 -23.30 -20.69
C THR A 150 11.82 -24.51 -20.82
N ASN A 151 11.94 -25.27 -21.91
CA ASN A 151 11.06 -26.41 -22.20
C ASN A 151 11.60 -27.77 -21.71
N PHE A 152 12.79 -27.80 -21.10
CA PHE A 152 13.31 -29.02 -20.45
C PHE A 152 12.44 -29.41 -19.25
N LYS A 153 12.51 -30.67 -18.84
CA LYS A 153 11.81 -31.20 -17.68
C LYS A 153 12.81 -31.83 -16.71
N PRO A 154 13.18 -31.15 -15.60
CA PRO A 154 12.76 -29.81 -15.19
C PRO A 154 13.37 -28.70 -16.05
N PRO A 155 12.75 -27.47 -16.08
CA PRO A 155 13.30 -26.30 -16.75
C PRO A 155 14.69 -25.93 -16.20
N GLN A 156 15.61 -25.56 -17.09
CA GLN A 156 16.98 -25.18 -16.69
C GLN A 156 17.12 -23.67 -16.59
N HIS A 157 16.46 -23.09 -15.56
CA HIS A 157 16.35 -21.63 -15.39
C HIS A 157 17.69 -20.91 -15.39
N GLN A 158 18.73 -21.48 -14.78
CA GLN A 158 20.06 -20.85 -14.74
C GLN A 158 20.65 -20.68 -16.14
N LYS A 159 20.53 -21.69 -17.00
CA LYS A 159 21.00 -21.61 -18.41
C LYS A 159 20.16 -20.63 -19.24
N VAL A 160 18.86 -20.51 -18.93
CA VAL A 160 18.00 -19.48 -19.56
C VAL A 160 18.52 -18.09 -19.22
N ILE A 161 18.85 -17.83 -17.94
CA ILE A 161 19.38 -16.54 -17.49
C ILE A 161 20.71 -16.21 -18.14
N GLU A 162 21.63 -17.18 -18.19
CA GLU A 162 22.95 -17.04 -18.82
C GLU A 162 22.84 -16.67 -20.30
N ASP A 163 22.09 -17.45 -21.07
CA ASP A 163 21.89 -17.21 -22.50
C ASP A 163 21.18 -15.89 -22.79
N CYS A 164 20.10 -15.58 -22.05
CA CYS A 164 19.41 -14.31 -22.21
C CYS A 164 20.31 -13.12 -21.83
N THR A 165 21.19 -13.30 -20.85
CA THR A 165 22.18 -12.26 -20.49
C THR A 165 23.18 -12.03 -21.64
N GLN A 166 23.65 -13.07 -22.31
CA GLN A 166 24.49 -12.91 -23.50
C GLN A 166 23.71 -12.23 -24.65
N ALA A 167 22.45 -12.63 -24.86
CA ALA A 167 21.60 -11.99 -25.86
C ALA A 167 21.44 -10.49 -25.61
N LEU A 168 21.23 -10.10 -24.35
CA LEU A 168 21.01 -8.71 -23.95
C LEU A 168 22.31 -7.87 -23.95
N LYS A 169 23.49 -8.48 -23.83
CA LYS A 169 24.76 -7.81 -24.10
C LYS A 169 24.92 -7.41 -25.56
N LEU A 170 24.36 -8.21 -26.49
CA LEU A 170 24.40 -7.96 -27.92
C LEU A 170 23.30 -7.03 -28.40
N ASP A 171 22.10 -7.17 -27.85
CA ASP A 171 20.94 -6.31 -28.08
C ASP A 171 20.21 -6.05 -26.76
N PRO A 172 20.53 -4.94 -26.08
CA PRO A 172 19.92 -4.59 -24.79
C PRO A 172 18.40 -4.45 -24.84
N LYS A 173 17.80 -4.16 -26.00
CA LYS A 173 16.36 -3.96 -26.17
C LYS A 173 15.63 -5.20 -26.70
N TYR A 174 16.29 -6.36 -26.70
CA TYR A 174 15.69 -7.58 -27.23
C TYR A 174 14.58 -8.11 -26.33
N ALA A 175 13.34 -7.73 -26.62
CA ALA A 175 12.15 -8.01 -25.83
C ALA A 175 11.97 -9.49 -25.46
N LYS A 176 12.24 -10.42 -26.40
CA LYS A 176 12.13 -11.87 -26.13
C LYS A 176 13.13 -12.35 -25.08
N ALA A 177 14.35 -11.81 -25.09
CA ALA A 177 15.36 -12.17 -24.09
C ALA A 177 15.04 -11.59 -22.72
N LEU A 178 14.56 -10.33 -22.65
CA LEU A 178 14.06 -9.72 -21.41
C LEU A 178 12.95 -10.55 -20.79
N ASN A 179 11.92 -10.89 -21.56
CA ASN A 179 10.79 -11.68 -21.06
C ASN A 179 11.22 -13.06 -20.54
N ARG A 180 12.08 -13.77 -21.29
CA ARG A 180 12.56 -15.10 -20.89
C ARG A 180 13.43 -15.04 -19.65
N ARG A 181 14.34 -14.05 -19.56
CA ARG A 181 15.20 -13.89 -18.39
C ARG A 181 14.38 -13.53 -17.15
N ALA A 182 13.46 -12.57 -17.28
CA ALA A 182 12.57 -12.19 -16.20
C ALA A 182 11.73 -13.37 -15.68
N THR A 183 11.15 -14.17 -16.58
CA THR A 183 10.38 -15.37 -16.22
C THR A 183 11.25 -16.41 -15.50
N ALA A 184 12.47 -16.64 -15.96
CA ALA A 184 13.39 -17.57 -15.31
C ALA A 184 13.87 -17.07 -13.94
N LEU A 185 14.13 -15.76 -13.82
CA LEU A 185 14.47 -15.11 -12.54
C LEU A 185 13.33 -15.19 -11.53
N GLU A 186 12.09 -14.95 -11.97
CA GLU A 186 10.89 -15.11 -11.12
C GLU A 186 10.75 -16.55 -10.62
N ALA A 187 11.02 -17.54 -11.49
CA ALA A 187 10.90 -18.95 -11.14
C ALA A 187 11.93 -19.41 -10.09
N ILE A 188 13.10 -18.77 -10.02
CA ILE A 188 14.12 -19.04 -8.99
C ILE A 188 14.03 -18.06 -7.82
N ASP A 189 12.92 -17.31 -7.69
CA ASP A 189 12.64 -16.33 -6.63
C ASP A 189 13.60 -15.13 -6.57
N ASN A 190 14.36 -14.86 -7.66
CA ASN A 190 15.12 -13.61 -7.80
C ASN A 190 14.20 -12.50 -8.31
N LEU A 191 13.30 -12.05 -7.44
CA LEU A 191 12.20 -11.15 -7.79
C LEU A 191 12.68 -9.75 -8.17
N LYS A 192 13.78 -9.27 -7.58
CA LYS A 192 14.33 -7.93 -7.84
C LYS A 192 14.82 -7.81 -9.29
N ASP A 193 15.62 -8.77 -9.74
CA ASP A 193 16.10 -8.78 -11.12
C ASP A 193 14.98 -9.09 -12.12
N ALA A 194 14.00 -9.93 -11.72
CA ALA A 194 12.82 -10.20 -12.54
C ALA A 194 12.00 -8.91 -12.75
N LEU A 195 11.78 -8.11 -11.68
CA LEU A 195 11.07 -6.84 -11.75
C LEU A 195 11.77 -5.85 -12.68
N ARG A 196 13.10 -5.73 -12.57
CA ARG A 196 13.92 -4.88 -13.46
C ARG A 196 13.68 -5.23 -14.93
N ASP A 197 13.77 -6.52 -15.29
CA ASP A 197 13.66 -6.95 -16.67
C ASP A 197 12.22 -6.84 -17.21
N PHE A 198 11.18 -7.14 -16.41
CA PHE A 198 9.79 -6.94 -16.80
C PHE A 198 9.45 -5.44 -16.93
N THR A 199 9.98 -4.59 -16.06
CA THR A 199 9.83 -3.13 -16.15
C THR A 199 10.49 -2.61 -17.44
N ALA A 200 11.70 -3.06 -17.75
CA ALA A 200 12.37 -2.69 -18.99
C ALA A 200 11.56 -3.13 -20.22
N LEU A 201 11.03 -4.35 -20.20
CA LEU A 201 10.17 -4.87 -21.28
C LEU A 201 8.91 -4.00 -21.44
N ALA A 202 8.19 -3.71 -20.36
CA ALA A 202 6.96 -2.92 -20.39
C ALA A 202 7.21 -1.51 -20.97
N ILE A 203 8.28 -0.84 -20.56
CA ILE A 203 8.65 0.49 -21.06
C ILE A 203 9.07 0.44 -22.54
N ILE A 204 9.92 -0.51 -22.94
CA ILE A 204 10.37 -0.66 -24.33
C ILE A 204 9.16 -0.91 -25.27
N GLU A 205 8.19 -1.70 -24.82
CA GLU A 205 6.95 -1.96 -25.58
C GLU A 205 5.86 -0.90 -25.35
N ARG A 206 6.21 0.22 -24.65
CA ARG A 206 5.33 1.37 -24.40
C ARG A 206 4.02 0.98 -23.71
N PHE A 207 4.06 0.05 -22.77
CA PHE A 207 2.91 -0.49 -22.03
C PHE A 207 1.79 -1.06 -22.92
N LYS A 208 2.10 -1.43 -24.18
CA LYS A 208 1.13 -2.04 -25.09
C LYS A 208 0.98 -3.55 -24.89
N ASN A 209 1.85 -4.14 -24.11
CA ASN A 209 1.85 -5.56 -23.79
C ASN A 209 1.24 -5.77 -22.40
N ASP A 210 -0.05 -6.08 -22.37
CA ASP A 210 -0.80 -6.32 -21.12
C ASP A 210 -0.16 -7.44 -20.27
N ALA A 211 0.43 -8.45 -20.90
CA ALA A 211 1.10 -9.54 -20.18
C ALA A 211 2.37 -9.07 -19.47
N ALA A 212 3.13 -8.14 -20.07
CA ALA A 212 4.32 -7.57 -19.44
C ALA A 212 3.93 -6.67 -18.27
N SER A 213 2.89 -5.83 -18.43
CA SER A 213 2.37 -4.98 -17.37
C SER A 213 1.84 -5.80 -16.19
N ALA A 214 1.04 -6.83 -16.45
CA ALA A 214 0.57 -7.76 -15.42
C ALA A 214 1.71 -8.52 -14.72
N ALA A 215 2.80 -8.82 -15.41
CA ALA A 215 3.98 -9.44 -14.82
C ALA A 215 4.70 -8.47 -13.87
N VAL A 216 4.83 -7.19 -14.24
CA VAL A 216 5.37 -6.14 -13.35
C VAL A 216 4.56 -6.06 -12.07
N GLU A 217 3.23 -5.92 -12.17
CA GLU A 217 2.34 -5.82 -11.00
C GLU A 217 2.46 -7.06 -10.09
N ARG A 218 2.43 -8.26 -10.68
CA ARG A 218 2.52 -9.52 -9.94
C ARG A 218 3.86 -9.66 -9.20
N VAL A 219 4.98 -9.40 -9.89
CA VAL A 219 6.31 -9.54 -9.30
C VAL A 219 6.57 -8.45 -8.26
N LEU A 220 6.11 -7.23 -8.52
CA LEU A 220 6.17 -6.11 -7.57
C LEU A 220 5.43 -6.45 -6.28
N ALA A 221 4.18 -6.92 -6.38
CA ALA A 221 3.40 -7.32 -5.22
C ALA A 221 4.10 -8.45 -4.44
N LYS A 222 4.58 -9.50 -5.14
CA LYS A 222 5.28 -10.62 -4.50
C LYS A 222 6.57 -10.17 -3.79
N LEU A 223 7.36 -9.31 -4.43
CA LEU A 223 8.61 -8.79 -3.87
C LEU A 223 8.33 -7.96 -2.61
N SER A 224 7.41 -7.01 -2.71
CA SER A 224 7.10 -6.08 -1.61
C SER A 224 6.46 -6.80 -0.41
N THR A 225 5.59 -7.78 -0.65
CA THR A 225 5.02 -8.60 0.44
C THR A 225 6.11 -9.41 1.15
N LYS A 226 6.98 -10.08 0.37
CA LYS A 226 8.07 -10.87 0.96
C LYS A 226 9.02 -10.00 1.81
N GLN A 227 9.40 -8.83 1.28
CA GLN A 227 10.22 -7.88 2.03
C GLN A 227 9.53 -7.36 3.28
N ALA A 228 8.23 -7.06 3.20
CA ALA A 228 7.44 -6.60 4.34
C ALA A 228 7.38 -7.66 5.44
N GLU A 229 7.11 -8.93 5.10
CA GLU A 229 7.12 -10.04 6.04
C GLU A 229 8.49 -10.19 6.73
N GLU A 230 9.60 -10.09 5.98
CA GLU A 230 10.97 -10.17 6.52
C GLU A 230 11.25 -9.00 7.48
N ILE A 231 10.89 -7.78 7.09
CA ILE A 231 11.09 -6.56 7.91
C ILE A 231 10.23 -6.63 9.17
N MET A 232 8.92 -6.96 9.05
CA MET A 232 8.01 -7.03 10.21
C MET A 232 8.44 -8.09 11.22
N ARG A 233 9.01 -9.21 10.75
CA ARG A 233 9.53 -10.26 11.63
C ARG A 233 10.79 -9.84 12.40
N ALA A 234 11.62 -8.99 11.80
CA ALA A 234 12.89 -8.54 12.39
C ALA A 234 12.77 -7.23 13.16
N ARG A 235 11.67 -6.46 12.94
CA ARG A 235 11.49 -5.14 13.53
C ARG A 235 11.07 -5.23 14.98
N GLU A 236 11.75 -4.49 15.85
CA GLU A 236 11.26 -4.24 17.20
C GLU A 236 10.07 -3.28 17.18
N PRO A 237 9.04 -3.52 18.01
CA PRO A 237 7.93 -2.60 18.18
C PRO A 237 8.43 -1.22 18.63
N ARG A 238 7.96 -0.17 17.98
CA ARG A 238 8.28 1.22 18.35
C ARG A 238 7.03 2.08 18.40
N LEU A 239 7.08 3.12 19.21
CA LEU A 239 6.02 4.13 19.23
C LEU A 239 6.00 4.89 17.89
N PRO A 240 4.82 5.22 17.36
CA PRO A 240 4.69 6.14 16.23
C PRO A 240 5.04 7.58 16.65
N SER A 241 4.97 8.52 15.71
CA SER A 241 5.27 9.92 15.99
C SER A 241 4.40 10.52 17.11
N VAL A 242 4.94 11.53 17.76
CA VAL A 242 4.28 12.22 18.87
C VAL A 242 2.94 12.84 18.44
N THR A 243 2.87 13.38 17.20
CA THR A 243 1.63 13.97 16.67
C THR A 243 0.58 12.89 16.38
N PHE A 244 1.00 11.71 15.90
CA PHE A 244 0.10 10.58 15.68
C PHE A 244 -0.49 10.07 17.02
N ILE A 245 0.35 9.86 18.03
CA ILE A 245 -0.10 9.43 19.36
C ILE A 245 -1.05 10.47 19.94
N GLY A 246 -0.69 11.76 19.85
CA GLY A 246 -1.52 12.86 20.33
C GLY A 246 -2.90 12.90 19.65
N ALA A 247 -2.95 12.70 18.33
CA ALA A 247 -4.21 12.63 17.59
C ALA A 247 -5.09 11.44 18.03
N TYR A 248 -4.47 10.27 18.27
CA TYR A 248 -5.21 9.11 18.80
C TYR A 248 -5.84 9.39 20.15
N PHE A 249 -5.08 9.93 21.11
CA PHE A 249 -5.64 10.24 22.43
C PHE A 249 -6.66 11.38 22.39
N ALA A 250 -6.53 12.34 21.48
CA ALA A 250 -7.50 13.42 21.29
C ALA A 250 -8.88 12.94 20.80
N ALA A 251 -8.96 11.73 20.24
CA ALA A 251 -10.22 11.08 19.85
C ALA A 251 -11.01 10.51 21.03
N PHE A 252 -10.46 10.55 22.24
CA PHE A 252 -11.12 10.17 23.49
C PHE A 252 -11.26 11.37 24.40
N ARG A 253 -12.37 11.45 25.11
CA ARG A 253 -12.57 12.52 26.10
C ARG A 253 -11.60 12.34 27.28
N PRO A 254 -11.02 13.43 27.79
CA PRO A 254 -10.16 13.38 28.95
C PRO A 254 -10.89 12.78 30.17
N ARG A 255 -10.18 12.02 30.96
CA ARG A 255 -10.66 11.44 32.20
C ARG A 255 -9.74 11.88 33.35
N PRO A 256 -10.25 11.93 34.59
CA PRO A 256 -9.41 12.20 35.76
C PRO A 256 -8.37 11.11 35.94
N ASN A 257 -7.22 11.47 36.52
CA ASN A 257 -6.22 10.51 36.93
C ASN A 257 -6.74 9.60 38.02
N VAL A 258 -6.14 8.43 38.18
CA VAL A 258 -6.48 7.50 39.27
C VAL A 258 -6.27 8.13 40.64
N ILE A 259 -7.08 7.72 41.59
CA ILE A 259 -6.92 8.07 43.00
C ILE A 259 -6.12 6.92 43.66
N LEU A 260 -4.99 7.27 44.26
CA LEU A 260 -4.14 6.27 44.92
C LEU A 260 -4.84 5.67 46.14
N PRO A 261 -4.67 4.36 46.41
CA PRO A 261 -5.14 3.73 47.63
C PRO A 261 -4.33 4.20 48.88
N ASP A 262 -4.89 4.02 50.05
CA ASP A 262 -4.30 4.52 51.31
C ASP A 262 -2.84 4.03 51.54
N TYR A 263 -2.49 2.82 51.08
CA TYR A 263 -1.18 2.22 51.18
C TYR A 263 -0.62 1.93 49.78
N ALA A 264 -0.48 3.01 48.98
CA ALA A 264 -0.03 2.90 47.61
C ALA A 264 1.37 2.27 47.48
N THR A 265 1.51 1.30 46.59
CA THR A 265 2.78 0.69 46.23
C THR A 265 3.61 1.60 45.32
N LYS A 266 4.85 1.21 45.06
CA LYS A 266 5.68 1.88 44.06
C LYS A 266 5.02 1.83 42.67
N GLY A 267 4.40 0.70 42.32
CA GLY A 267 3.69 0.54 41.04
C GLY A 267 2.52 1.50 40.91
N ASP A 268 1.76 1.73 41.99
CA ASP A 268 0.61 2.65 41.96
C ASP A 268 1.06 4.10 41.69
N HIS A 269 2.14 4.55 42.33
CA HIS A 269 2.72 5.86 42.06
C HIS A 269 3.22 5.99 40.63
N MET A 270 3.86 4.96 40.08
CA MET A 270 4.31 4.96 38.70
C MET A 270 3.15 5.02 37.71
N LEU A 271 1.99 4.41 38.01
CA LEU A 271 0.79 4.53 37.19
C LEU A 271 0.26 5.97 37.17
N LEU A 272 0.19 6.63 38.34
CA LEU A 272 -0.21 8.03 38.42
C LEU A 272 0.76 8.93 37.63
N GLU A 273 2.05 8.75 37.79
CA GLU A 273 3.07 9.48 37.02
C GLU A 273 2.95 9.20 35.50
N ALA A 274 2.54 7.99 35.09
CA ALA A 274 2.29 7.65 33.69
C ALA A 274 1.11 8.45 33.12
N GLN A 275 0.03 8.58 33.88
CA GLN A 275 -1.13 9.40 33.48
C GLN A 275 -0.82 10.90 33.45
N GLU A 276 -0.01 11.39 34.38
CA GLU A 276 0.49 12.77 34.36
C GLU A 276 1.36 13.03 33.13
N ALA A 277 2.32 12.15 32.85
CA ALA A 277 3.15 12.23 31.64
C ALA A 277 2.32 12.18 30.35
N LEU A 278 1.26 11.36 30.32
CA LEU A 278 0.31 11.34 29.21
C LEU A 278 -0.39 12.69 29.02
N SER A 279 -0.85 13.31 30.08
CA SER A 279 -1.51 14.62 30.05
C SER A 279 -0.59 15.74 29.56
N GLU A 280 0.70 15.60 29.81
CA GLU A 280 1.76 16.51 29.34
C GLU A 280 2.29 16.16 27.94
N SER A 281 1.67 15.18 27.26
CA SER A 281 2.10 14.68 25.94
C SER A 281 3.52 14.08 25.92
N GLN A 282 4.01 13.62 27.08
CA GLN A 282 5.29 12.91 27.24
C GLN A 282 5.08 11.39 27.00
N PHE A 283 4.68 11.01 25.80
CA PHE A 283 4.17 9.65 25.50
C PHE A 283 5.17 8.55 25.73
N THR A 284 6.46 8.76 25.38
CA THR A 284 7.52 7.78 25.64
C THR A 284 7.66 7.50 27.13
N LYS A 285 7.69 8.56 27.95
CA LYS A 285 7.75 8.46 29.40
C LYS A 285 6.50 7.77 29.96
N ALA A 286 5.31 8.11 29.46
CA ALA A 286 4.07 7.46 29.88
C ALA A 286 4.07 5.96 29.59
N HIS A 287 4.57 5.56 28.41
CA HIS A 287 4.73 4.16 28.01
C HIS A 287 5.72 3.40 28.92
N GLU A 288 6.89 3.99 29.19
CA GLU A 288 7.89 3.39 30.08
C GLU A 288 7.35 3.22 31.50
N LEU A 289 6.70 4.26 32.03
CA LEU A 289 6.14 4.26 33.39
C LEU A 289 5.00 3.25 33.55
N VAL A 290 4.08 3.12 32.59
CA VAL A 290 2.98 2.15 32.72
C VAL A 290 3.49 0.70 32.68
N ASN A 291 4.50 0.41 31.86
CA ASN A 291 5.14 -0.91 31.87
C ASN A 291 5.82 -1.18 33.22
N ALA A 292 6.62 -0.24 33.71
CA ALA A 292 7.29 -0.34 35.00
C ALA A 292 6.30 -0.44 36.17
N ALA A 293 5.14 0.23 36.11
CA ALA A 293 4.08 0.14 37.12
C ALA A 293 3.53 -1.29 37.24
N ILE A 294 3.23 -1.92 36.11
CA ILE A 294 2.72 -3.29 36.07
C ILE A 294 3.80 -4.30 36.52
N ASP A 295 5.04 -4.11 36.08
CA ASP A 295 6.18 -4.98 36.46
C ASP A 295 6.51 -4.87 37.97
N ALA A 296 6.38 -3.68 38.55
CA ALA A 296 6.60 -3.47 39.99
C ALA A 296 5.46 -4.03 40.87
N GLY A 297 4.32 -4.30 40.27
CA GLY A 297 3.09 -4.76 40.92
C GLY A 297 2.26 -3.61 41.50
N LEU A 298 0.98 -3.64 41.19
CA LEU A 298 -0.03 -2.72 41.74
C LEU A 298 -0.59 -3.29 43.04
N SER A 299 -1.19 -2.43 43.87
CA SER A 299 -1.83 -2.83 45.11
C SER A 299 -2.87 -3.92 44.91
N GLU A 300 -2.87 -4.92 45.82
CA GLU A 300 -3.88 -5.98 45.83
C GLU A 300 -5.29 -5.38 45.98
N ASN A 301 -6.24 -5.90 45.21
CA ASN A 301 -7.65 -5.44 45.19
C ASN A 301 -7.90 -4.01 44.68
N TRP A 302 -6.88 -3.34 44.14
CA TRP A 302 -7.08 -2.05 43.45
C TRP A 302 -7.43 -2.28 41.97
N ASN A 303 -8.62 -2.84 41.75
CA ASN A 303 -9.13 -3.23 40.43
C ASN A 303 -9.22 -2.06 39.46
N GLU A 304 -9.56 -0.86 39.95
CA GLU A 304 -9.60 0.37 39.15
C GLU A 304 -8.21 0.69 38.59
N GLY A 305 -7.18 0.73 39.44
CA GLY A 305 -5.82 1.00 39.01
C GLY A 305 -5.27 -0.06 38.04
N LEU A 306 -5.58 -1.34 38.31
CA LEU A 306 -5.20 -2.41 37.39
C LEU A 306 -5.87 -2.26 36.02
N GLY A 307 -7.18 -1.96 36.01
CA GLY A 307 -7.92 -1.72 34.77
C GLY A 307 -7.36 -0.55 33.98
N GLU A 308 -7.01 0.55 34.64
CA GLU A 308 -6.40 1.73 34.02
C GLU A 308 -4.98 1.46 33.46
N ALA A 309 -4.15 0.78 34.24
CA ALA A 309 -2.81 0.41 33.79
C ALA A 309 -2.84 -0.48 32.56
N LEU A 310 -3.71 -1.49 32.54
CA LEU A 310 -3.88 -2.39 31.41
C LEU A 310 -4.49 -1.67 30.20
N ASN A 311 -5.46 -0.75 30.42
CA ASN A 311 -6.00 0.10 29.35
C ASN A 311 -4.91 0.97 28.71
N LEU A 312 -4.06 1.60 29.51
CA LEU A 312 -3.00 2.46 29.01
C LEU A 312 -1.91 1.66 28.29
N ARG A 313 -1.45 0.55 28.88
CA ARG A 313 -0.46 -0.33 28.24
C ARG A 313 -1.00 -0.95 26.96
N GLY A 314 -2.22 -1.46 26.97
CA GLY A 314 -2.88 -1.99 25.79
C GLY A 314 -3.03 -0.94 24.68
N THR A 315 -3.26 0.33 25.05
CA THR A 315 -3.28 1.44 24.09
C THR A 315 -1.92 1.61 23.41
N PHE A 316 -0.82 1.63 24.16
CA PHE A 316 0.51 1.74 23.56
C PHE A 316 0.87 0.53 22.71
N LYS A 317 0.55 -0.70 23.15
CA LYS A 317 0.71 -1.91 22.32
C LYS A 317 -0.05 -1.82 20.99
N PHE A 318 -1.30 -1.35 21.04
CA PHE A 318 -2.10 -1.12 19.83
C PHE A 318 -1.44 -0.11 18.88
N LEU A 319 -0.97 1.01 19.43
CA LEU A 319 -0.28 2.05 18.66
C LEU A 319 1.04 1.55 18.04
N MET A 320 1.71 0.61 18.66
CA MET A 320 2.93 -0.03 18.15
C MET A 320 2.67 -1.19 17.19
N GLY A 321 1.39 -1.55 16.93
CA GLY A 321 1.01 -2.64 16.05
C GLY A 321 1.00 -4.03 16.73
N ASP A 322 1.22 -4.13 18.05
CA ASP A 322 1.03 -5.36 18.82
C ASP A 322 -0.44 -5.58 19.14
N THR A 323 -1.22 -5.93 18.11
CA THR A 323 -2.67 -6.12 18.19
C THR A 323 -3.04 -7.26 19.14
N VAL A 324 -2.25 -8.33 19.18
CA VAL A 324 -2.49 -9.49 20.05
C VAL A 324 -2.25 -9.14 21.52
N GLY A 325 -1.15 -8.48 21.83
CA GLY A 325 -0.85 -8.00 23.18
C GLY A 325 -1.82 -6.93 23.65
N ALA A 326 -2.28 -6.04 22.75
CA ALA A 326 -3.31 -5.06 23.03
C ALA A 326 -4.64 -5.71 23.38
N LYS A 327 -5.09 -6.72 22.59
CA LYS A 327 -6.30 -7.51 22.87
C LYS A 327 -6.24 -8.11 24.28
N ALA A 328 -5.13 -8.75 24.62
CA ALA A 328 -4.97 -9.38 25.94
C ALA A 328 -5.09 -8.36 27.09
N ASP A 329 -4.42 -7.21 26.96
CA ASP A 329 -4.48 -6.15 27.98
C ASP A 329 -5.89 -5.54 28.10
N PHE A 330 -6.59 -5.26 27.00
CA PHE A 330 -7.94 -4.70 27.05
C PHE A 330 -8.96 -5.71 27.61
N VAL A 331 -8.86 -7.00 27.28
CA VAL A 331 -9.70 -8.05 27.89
C VAL A 331 -9.47 -8.09 29.39
N ALA A 332 -8.21 -8.11 29.84
CA ALA A 332 -7.89 -8.10 31.26
C ALA A 332 -8.38 -6.78 31.95
N SER A 333 -8.27 -5.66 31.26
CA SER A 333 -8.78 -4.38 31.75
C SER A 333 -10.30 -4.39 31.97
N THR A 334 -11.09 -4.93 31.00
CA THR A 334 -12.55 -5.03 31.13
C THR A 334 -12.98 -6.03 32.24
N GLN A 335 -12.15 -7.01 32.55
CA GLN A 335 -12.38 -7.94 33.66
C GLN A 335 -12.05 -7.31 35.02
N ALA A 336 -10.93 -6.58 35.11
CA ALA A 336 -10.51 -5.92 36.35
C ALA A 336 -11.42 -4.72 36.69
N HIS A 337 -11.75 -3.89 35.71
CA HIS A 337 -12.58 -2.69 35.86
C HIS A 337 -13.67 -2.64 34.78
N PRO A 338 -14.79 -3.37 34.95
CA PRO A 338 -15.85 -3.48 33.94
C PRO A 338 -16.52 -2.14 33.58
N ASP A 339 -16.50 -1.16 34.48
CA ASP A 339 -17.10 0.14 34.29
C ASP A 339 -16.18 1.14 33.55
N LEU A 340 -14.96 0.71 33.22
CA LEU A 340 -14.03 1.46 32.38
C LEU A 340 -14.44 1.39 30.91
N VAL A 341 -15.40 2.24 30.52
CA VAL A 341 -16.00 2.26 29.18
C VAL A 341 -14.96 2.36 28.06
N GLN A 342 -13.88 3.13 28.26
CA GLN A 342 -12.83 3.27 27.25
C GLN A 342 -12.15 1.93 26.89
N SER A 343 -12.05 0.96 27.80
CA SER A 343 -11.48 -0.34 27.49
C SER A 343 -12.37 -1.14 26.55
N TRP A 344 -13.70 -1.06 26.73
CA TRP A 344 -14.64 -1.67 25.82
C TRP A 344 -14.62 -1.03 24.41
N VAL A 345 -14.50 0.30 24.35
CA VAL A 345 -14.39 1.02 23.07
C VAL A 345 -13.10 0.70 22.36
N LYS A 346 -11.97 0.65 23.07
CA LYS A 346 -10.65 0.36 22.49
C LYS A 346 -10.53 -1.09 22.03
N ILE A 347 -11.08 -2.05 22.80
CA ILE A 347 -11.06 -3.45 22.37
C ILE A 347 -11.91 -3.66 21.11
N ALA A 348 -13.00 -2.91 20.93
CA ALA A 348 -13.78 -2.96 19.70
C ALA A 348 -12.94 -2.58 18.48
N SER A 349 -12.08 -1.56 18.59
CA SER A 349 -11.14 -1.18 17.52
C SER A 349 -10.14 -2.31 17.22
N VAL A 350 -9.64 -2.98 18.26
CA VAL A 350 -8.74 -4.15 18.11
C VAL A 350 -9.44 -5.32 17.42
N TYR A 351 -10.69 -5.61 17.78
CA TYR A 351 -11.49 -6.65 17.12
C TYR A 351 -11.71 -6.33 15.63
N MET A 352 -11.95 -5.07 15.29
CA MET A 352 -12.06 -4.65 13.88
C MET A 352 -10.76 -4.89 13.11
N GLU A 353 -9.62 -4.57 13.69
CA GLU A 353 -8.32 -4.82 13.06
C GLU A 353 -8.04 -6.32 12.86
N LEU A 354 -8.49 -7.16 13.78
CA LEU A 354 -8.45 -8.62 13.67
C LEU A 354 -9.53 -9.21 12.75
N SER A 355 -10.39 -8.37 12.15
CA SER A 355 -11.54 -8.80 11.34
C SER A 355 -12.61 -9.59 12.13
N GLU A 356 -12.69 -9.35 13.44
CA GLU A 356 -13.65 -9.96 14.37
C GLU A 356 -14.85 -9.00 14.60
N ALA A 357 -15.58 -8.65 13.55
CA ALA A 357 -16.60 -7.60 13.60
C ALA A 357 -17.73 -7.87 14.61
N GLU A 358 -18.18 -9.11 14.74
CA GLU A 358 -19.21 -9.48 15.74
C GLU A 358 -18.75 -9.18 17.16
N ALA A 359 -17.50 -9.51 17.47
CA ALA A 359 -16.92 -9.21 18.78
C ALA A 359 -16.77 -7.70 19.02
N ALA A 360 -16.47 -6.92 17.96
CA ALA A 360 -16.41 -5.47 18.05
C ALA A 360 -17.76 -4.86 18.42
N PHE A 361 -18.83 -5.28 17.75
CA PHE A 361 -20.19 -4.78 18.08
C PHE A 361 -20.64 -5.25 19.46
N ALA A 362 -20.36 -6.49 19.86
CA ALA A 362 -20.65 -6.97 21.21
C ALA A 362 -19.93 -6.13 22.29
N ALA A 363 -18.70 -5.71 22.03
CA ALA A 363 -17.96 -4.83 22.94
C ALA A 363 -18.61 -3.44 23.04
N PHE A 364 -19.13 -2.87 21.95
CA PHE A 364 -19.89 -1.62 22.01
C PHE A 364 -21.21 -1.77 22.78
N GLU A 365 -21.94 -2.88 22.61
CA GLU A 365 -23.15 -3.13 23.39
C GLU A 365 -22.82 -3.25 24.88
N SER A 366 -21.74 -3.95 25.25
CA SER A 366 -21.26 -3.99 26.64
C SER A 366 -20.92 -2.60 27.17
N ALA A 367 -20.28 -1.73 26.35
CA ALA A 367 -20.00 -0.35 26.72
C ALA A 367 -21.29 0.47 26.96
N ILE A 368 -22.31 0.31 26.10
CA ILE A 368 -23.61 0.97 26.22
C ILE A 368 -24.35 0.54 27.49
N GLU A 369 -24.28 -0.76 27.85
CA GLU A 369 -24.86 -1.27 29.11
C GLU A 369 -24.22 -0.62 30.34
N LYS A 370 -22.92 -0.27 30.27
CA LYS A 370 -22.21 0.38 31.38
C LYS A 370 -22.51 1.87 31.48
N ASP A 371 -22.45 2.59 30.37
CA ASP A 371 -22.77 4.02 30.32
C ASP A 371 -23.41 4.40 28.96
N PRO A 372 -24.75 4.38 28.87
CA PRO A 372 -25.46 4.74 27.65
C PRO A 372 -25.32 6.22 27.25
N ASN A 373 -24.77 7.06 28.14
CA ASN A 373 -24.57 8.48 27.90
C ASN A 373 -23.11 8.84 27.59
N CYS A 374 -22.22 7.88 27.47
CA CYS A 374 -20.85 8.12 27.06
C CYS A 374 -20.76 8.44 25.56
N ALA A 375 -20.39 9.67 25.21
CA ALA A 375 -20.30 10.12 23.82
C ALA A 375 -19.24 9.36 22.99
N ASP A 376 -18.14 8.92 23.63
CA ASP A 376 -17.06 8.18 22.98
C ASP A 376 -17.55 6.88 22.36
N ILE A 377 -18.52 6.19 22.97
CA ILE A 377 -19.07 4.94 22.45
C ILE A 377 -19.65 5.15 21.05
N TYR A 378 -20.54 6.15 20.94
CA TYR A 378 -21.22 6.44 19.68
C TYR A 378 -20.28 7.03 18.63
N TYR A 379 -19.32 7.84 19.05
CA TYR A 379 -18.30 8.34 18.14
C TYR A 379 -17.49 7.19 17.51
N HIS A 380 -16.97 6.29 18.32
CA HIS A 380 -16.14 5.18 17.82
C HIS A 380 -16.96 4.09 17.12
N ARG A 381 -18.19 3.81 17.55
CA ARG A 381 -19.08 2.91 16.81
C ARG A 381 -19.49 3.50 15.46
N GLY A 382 -19.74 4.79 15.40
CA GLY A 382 -19.95 5.53 14.16
C GLY A 382 -18.76 5.44 13.21
N GLN A 383 -17.52 5.46 13.73
CA GLN A 383 -16.33 5.21 12.91
C GLN A 383 -16.31 3.80 12.31
N VAL A 384 -16.72 2.78 13.08
CA VAL A 384 -16.84 1.42 12.57
C VAL A 384 -17.89 1.34 11.45
N PHE A 385 -19.06 1.91 11.63
CA PHE A 385 -20.08 1.98 10.57
C PHE A 385 -19.57 2.73 9.33
N PHE A 386 -18.83 3.83 9.53
CA PHE A 386 -18.24 4.58 8.43
C PHE A 386 -17.23 3.74 7.62
N ILE A 387 -16.35 2.99 8.29
CA ILE A 387 -15.39 2.07 7.66
C ILE A 387 -16.14 0.99 6.85
N LEU A 388 -17.26 0.50 7.37
CA LEU A 388 -18.12 -0.47 6.70
C LEU A 388 -19.02 0.14 5.61
N SER A 389 -18.83 1.43 5.31
CA SER A 389 -19.64 2.19 4.34
C SER A 389 -21.13 2.28 4.67
N ASP A 390 -21.53 2.02 5.93
CA ASP A 390 -22.89 2.27 6.43
C ASP A 390 -22.97 3.70 6.96
N PHE A 391 -22.97 4.64 6.00
CA PHE A 391 -22.86 6.08 6.33
C PHE A 391 -24.07 6.62 7.06
N GLU A 392 -25.25 6.04 6.85
CA GLU A 392 -26.48 6.37 7.55
C GLU A 392 -26.35 6.11 9.05
N LYS A 393 -25.95 4.88 9.45
CA LYS A 393 -25.75 4.55 10.87
C LYS A 393 -24.58 5.29 11.47
N ALA A 394 -23.51 5.53 10.69
CA ALA A 394 -22.41 6.37 11.11
C ALA A 394 -22.89 7.79 11.46
N ALA A 395 -23.71 8.41 10.61
CA ALA A 395 -24.27 9.75 10.85
C ALA A 395 -25.21 9.78 12.09
N GLU A 396 -26.04 8.76 12.30
CA GLU A 396 -26.88 8.61 13.49
C GLU A 396 -26.04 8.58 14.77
N ASP A 397 -25.00 7.77 14.81
CA ASP A 397 -24.11 7.63 15.94
C ASP A 397 -23.29 8.91 16.19
N TYR A 398 -22.72 9.55 15.16
CA TYR A 398 -22.03 10.83 15.32
C TYR A 398 -22.98 11.93 15.81
N GLN A 399 -24.23 11.96 15.35
CA GLN A 399 -25.24 12.88 15.83
C GLN A 399 -25.58 12.62 17.31
N LYS A 400 -25.69 11.34 17.72
CA LYS A 400 -25.92 10.98 19.12
C LYS A 400 -24.74 11.40 19.98
N SER A 401 -23.50 11.13 19.53
CA SER A 401 -22.28 11.57 20.23
C SER A 401 -22.23 13.09 20.40
N SER A 402 -22.53 13.88 19.36
CA SER A 402 -22.53 15.34 19.42
C SER A 402 -23.62 15.93 20.31
N ARG A 403 -24.75 15.22 20.48
CA ARG A 403 -25.82 15.61 21.46
C ARG A 403 -25.40 15.31 22.88
N LEU A 404 -24.70 14.21 23.14
CA LEU A 404 -24.21 13.83 24.46
C LEU A 404 -23.04 14.72 24.91
N ASP A 405 -22.19 15.12 24.00
CA ASP A 405 -21.12 16.08 24.26
C ASP A 405 -20.96 17.07 23.08
N SER A 406 -21.60 18.23 23.25
CA SER A 406 -21.56 19.30 22.24
C SER A 406 -20.20 19.98 22.09
N LYS A 407 -19.25 19.74 23.00
CA LYS A 407 -17.88 20.28 22.96
C LYS A 407 -16.89 19.33 22.26
N PHE A 408 -17.29 18.11 21.98
CA PHE A 408 -16.43 17.14 21.31
C PHE A 408 -16.44 17.38 19.79
N VAL A 409 -15.46 18.15 19.33
CA VAL A 409 -15.38 18.66 17.95
C VAL A 409 -15.41 17.57 16.89
N PHE A 410 -14.81 16.40 17.16
CA PHE A 410 -14.69 15.33 16.18
C PHE A 410 -16.04 14.71 15.79
N SER A 411 -17.01 14.61 16.71
CA SER A 411 -18.36 14.14 16.38
C SER A 411 -19.06 15.05 15.38
N HIS A 412 -18.90 16.36 15.50
CA HIS A 412 -19.46 17.33 14.56
C HIS A 412 -18.80 17.26 13.20
N ILE A 413 -17.48 17.10 13.15
CA ILE A 413 -16.72 16.93 11.91
C ILE A 413 -17.14 15.66 11.20
N GLN A 414 -17.14 14.53 11.90
CA GLN A 414 -17.43 13.22 11.30
C GLN A 414 -18.89 13.10 10.86
N LEU A 415 -19.82 13.74 11.55
CA LEU A 415 -21.21 13.86 11.08
C LEU A 415 -21.26 14.55 9.71
N ALA A 416 -20.57 15.68 9.54
CA ALA A 416 -20.55 16.40 8.27
C ALA A 416 -19.87 15.57 7.15
N VAL A 417 -18.81 14.81 7.48
CA VAL A 417 -18.14 13.90 6.54
C VAL A 417 -19.06 12.74 6.15
N ALA A 418 -19.80 12.15 7.09
CA ALA A 418 -20.75 11.07 6.81
C ALA A 418 -21.89 11.56 5.89
N GLN A 419 -22.46 12.74 6.15
CA GLN A 419 -23.46 13.39 5.28
C GLN A 419 -22.93 13.58 3.85
N TYR A 420 -21.67 14.00 3.71
CA TYR A 420 -21.03 14.10 2.40
C TYR A 420 -20.95 12.74 1.67
N LYS A 421 -20.57 11.69 2.39
CA LYS A 421 -20.48 10.33 1.82
C LYS A 421 -21.85 9.75 1.43
N MET A 422 -22.92 10.15 2.12
CA MET A 422 -24.31 9.85 1.74
C MET A 422 -24.77 10.61 0.48
N GLY A 423 -23.98 11.57 -0.01
CA GLY A 423 -24.36 12.45 -1.11
C GLY A 423 -25.20 13.66 -0.71
N ASP A 424 -25.46 13.84 0.60
CA ASP A 424 -26.18 15.02 1.12
C ASP A 424 -25.21 16.21 1.32
N LEU A 425 -24.87 16.82 0.20
CA LEU A 425 -23.91 17.91 0.15
C LEU A 425 -24.39 19.14 0.93
N ASP A 426 -25.69 19.47 0.85
CA ASP A 426 -26.24 20.67 1.50
C ASP A 426 -26.16 20.56 3.02
N SER A 427 -26.56 19.42 3.60
CA SER A 427 -26.46 19.15 5.03
C SER A 427 -25.00 19.12 5.49
N SER A 428 -24.11 18.47 4.73
CA SER A 428 -22.68 18.44 5.04
C SER A 428 -22.07 19.85 5.11
N MET A 429 -22.33 20.68 4.10
CA MET A 429 -21.83 22.05 4.04
C MET A 429 -22.41 22.91 5.17
N ALA A 430 -23.68 22.70 5.53
CA ALA A 430 -24.31 23.39 6.68
C ALA A 430 -23.67 22.95 8.00
N SER A 431 -23.44 21.64 8.18
CA SER A 431 -22.80 21.08 9.38
C SER A 431 -21.36 21.59 9.53
N PHE A 432 -20.57 21.66 8.45
CA PHE A 432 -19.23 22.26 8.52
C PHE A 432 -19.28 23.76 8.88
N ARG A 433 -20.16 24.55 8.27
CA ARG A 433 -20.31 25.97 8.64
C ARG A 433 -20.68 26.14 10.11
N GLN A 434 -21.61 25.33 10.61
CA GLN A 434 -21.98 25.35 12.04
C GLN A 434 -20.79 24.93 12.92
N CYS A 435 -20.03 23.93 12.51
CA CYS A 435 -18.83 23.48 13.24
C CYS A 435 -17.78 24.60 13.34
N LEU A 436 -17.52 25.35 12.26
CA LEU A 436 -16.61 26.49 12.28
C LEU A 436 -17.07 27.62 13.24
N LEU A 437 -18.39 27.85 13.32
CA LEU A 437 -18.96 28.83 14.26
C LEU A 437 -18.82 28.37 15.69
N SER A 438 -19.00 27.09 15.96
CA SER A 438 -18.93 26.52 17.32
C SER A 438 -17.49 26.36 17.81
N PHE A 439 -16.53 26.15 16.90
CA PHE A 439 -15.12 25.87 17.20
C PHE A 439 -14.13 26.78 16.45
N PRO A 440 -14.25 28.12 16.57
CA PRO A 440 -13.50 29.07 15.72
C PRO A 440 -11.97 29.04 15.93
N ASN A 441 -11.51 28.51 17.08
CA ASN A 441 -10.10 28.41 17.45
C ASN A 441 -9.53 26.99 17.37
N ARG A 442 -10.23 26.08 16.71
CA ARG A 442 -9.78 24.72 16.44
C ARG A 442 -9.39 24.59 14.97
N GLY A 443 -8.21 24.04 14.68
CA GLY A 443 -7.70 23.86 13.32
C GLY A 443 -8.39 22.72 12.57
N GLU A 444 -8.81 21.69 13.30
CA GLU A 444 -9.34 20.46 12.73
C GLU A 444 -10.60 20.70 11.84
N PRO A 445 -11.63 21.46 12.26
CA PRO A 445 -12.78 21.72 11.40
C PRO A 445 -12.43 22.42 10.09
N TYR A 446 -11.48 23.35 10.11
CA TYR A 446 -11.03 24.04 8.91
C TYR A 446 -10.30 23.08 7.98
N ASN A 447 -9.43 22.23 8.54
CA ASN A 447 -8.71 21.23 7.74
C ASN A 447 -9.69 20.27 7.04
N TYR A 448 -10.58 19.61 7.77
CA TYR A 448 -11.56 18.68 7.19
C TYR A 448 -12.51 19.34 6.18
N TYR A 449 -12.93 20.58 6.45
CA TYR A 449 -13.73 21.31 5.48
C TYR A 449 -12.95 21.66 4.21
N GLY A 450 -11.68 22.06 4.37
CA GLY A 450 -10.77 22.27 3.24
C GLY A 450 -10.60 21.02 2.37
N GLU A 451 -10.49 19.88 2.97
CA GLU A 451 -10.39 18.59 2.31
C GLU A 451 -11.65 18.26 1.50
N LEU A 452 -12.83 18.49 2.07
CA LEU A 452 -14.10 18.32 1.36
C LEU A 452 -14.20 19.27 0.16
N LEU A 453 -13.77 20.51 0.31
CA LEU A 453 -13.72 21.47 -0.79
C LEU A 453 -12.70 21.07 -1.86
N LEU A 454 -11.58 20.51 -1.45
CA LEU A 454 -10.56 19.97 -2.37
C LEU A 454 -11.11 18.80 -3.20
N ASP A 455 -11.85 17.88 -2.57
CA ASP A 455 -12.51 16.76 -3.27
C ASP A 455 -13.56 17.26 -4.30
N GLN A 456 -14.21 18.40 -4.02
CA GLN A 456 -15.10 19.09 -4.96
C GLN A 456 -14.36 19.93 -6.01
N GLN A 457 -13.03 19.94 -6.03
CA GLN A 457 -12.21 20.78 -6.90
C GLN A 457 -12.40 22.30 -6.68
N ARG A 458 -12.89 22.69 -5.52
CA ARG A 458 -13.03 24.09 -5.10
C ARG A 458 -11.73 24.58 -4.47
N PHE A 459 -10.68 24.56 -5.27
CA PHE A 459 -9.29 24.70 -4.81
C PHE A 459 -9.02 25.98 -4.02
N GLN A 460 -9.51 27.13 -4.49
CA GLN A 460 -9.28 28.41 -3.83
C GLN A 460 -9.87 28.41 -2.43
N GLU A 461 -11.13 27.98 -2.28
CA GLU A 461 -11.82 27.93 -1.01
C GLU A 461 -11.18 26.90 -0.05
N ALA A 462 -10.71 25.76 -0.61
CA ALA A 462 -9.97 24.77 0.16
C ALA A 462 -8.67 25.37 0.75
N ILE A 463 -7.89 26.09 -0.07
CA ILE A 463 -6.66 26.75 0.36
C ILE A 463 -6.93 27.77 1.45
N GLU A 464 -7.99 28.58 1.35
CA GLU A 464 -8.40 29.51 2.40
C GLU A 464 -8.69 28.81 3.75
N LYS A 465 -9.30 27.62 3.71
CA LYS A 465 -9.55 26.83 4.92
C LYS A 465 -8.26 26.25 5.48
N PHE A 466 -7.40 25.70 4.62
CA PHE A 466 -6.09 25.21 5.06
C PHE A 466 -5.23 26.34 5.66
N ASP A 467 -5.22 27.52 5.06
CA ASP A 467 -4.50 28.67 5.60
C ASP A 467 -4.97 29.03 7.00
N ARG A 468 -6.28 29.05 7.21
CA ARG A 468 -6.83 29.32 8.57
C ARG A 468 -6.46 28.21 9.54
N SER A 469 -6.50 26.96 9.13
CA SER A 469 -6.06 25.84 9.96
C SER A 469 -4.57 25.98 10.33
N ILE A 470 -3.70 26.23 9.36
CA ILE A 470 -2.25 26.43 9.56
C ILE A 470 -1.99 27.59 10.55
N GLU A 471 -2.71 28.71 10.41
CA GLU A 471 -2.58 29.86 11.33
C GLU A 471 -2.90 29.46 12.77
N ILE A 472 -3.97 28.68 12.99
CA ILE A 472 -4.36 28.19 14.31
C ILE A 472 -3.32 27.21 14.85
N GLU A 473 -2.86 26.26 14.01
CA GLU A 473 -1.88 25.26 14.42
C GLU A 473 -0.53 25.88 14.81
N ARG A 474 -0.08 26.92 14.08
CA ARG A 474 1.17 27.66 14.42
C ARG A 474 1.11 28.36 15.77
N GLN A 475 -0.08 28.62 16.34
CA GLN A 475 -0.24 29.20 17.68
C GLN A 475 -0.13 28.15 18.79
N LYS A 476 -0.24 26.85 18.45
CA LYS A 476 -0.09 25.77 19.41
C LYS A 476 1.38 25.63 19.82
N LYS A 477 1.65 25.58 21.11
CA LYS A 477 3.00 25.36 21.65
C LYS A 477 3.40 23.89 21.67
N ILE A 478 2.41 22.99 21.71
CA ILE A 478 2.59 21.55 21.84
C ILE A 478 1.78 20.88 20.73
N LEU A 479 2.41 19.97 20.01
CA LEU A 479 1.80 19.12 18.98
C LEU A 479 1.00 19.89 17.91
N PRO A 480 1.59 20.83 17.15
CA PRO A 480 0.92 21.39 15.99
C PRO A 480 0.68 20.30 14.96
N ASN A 481 -0.53 20.29 14.37
CA ASN A 481 -0.89 19.32 13.35
C ASN A 481 -0.23 19.68 11.99
N PRO A 482 0.63 18.81 11.40
CA PRO A 482 1.26 19.08 10.12
C PRO A 482 0.34 18.89 8.91
N LEU A 483 -0.79 18.17 9.05
CA LEU A 483 -1.67 17.78 7.93
C LEU A 483 -2.23 18.94 7.10
N PRO A 484 -2.62 20.10 7.69
CA PRO A 484 -3.07 21.23 6.87
C PRO A 484 -2.04 21.76 5.88
N LEU A 485 -0.74 21.65 6.20
CA LEU A 485 0.35 21.99 5.27
C LEU A 485 0.39 21.01 4.10
N VAL A 486 0.26 19.72 4.37
CA VAL A 486 0.25 18.67 3.35
C VAL A 486 -0.96 18.81 2.42
N ASN A 487 -2.15 19.05 3.00
CA ASN A 487 -3.38 19.21 2.25
C ASN A 487 -3.35 20.47 1.36
N LYS A 488 -2.78 21.57 1.88
CA LYS A 488 -2.54 22.78 1.07
C LYS A 488 -1.56 22.51 -0.06
N ALA A 489 -0.50 21.72 0.19
CA ALA A 489 0.45 21.34 -0.84
C ALA A 489 -0.23 20.56 -1.99
N LEU A 490 -1.09 19.61 -1.64
CA LEU A 490 -1.89 18.85 -2.61
C LEU A 490 -2.84 19.76 -3.40
N ALA A 491 -3.51 20.70 -2.73
CA ALA A 491 -4.39 21.65 -3.38
C ALA A 491 -3.66 22.54 -4.40
N LEU A 492 -2.50 23.10 -4.04
CA LEU A 492 -1.68 23.92 -4.94
C LEU A 492 -1.16 23.10 -6.13
N TYR A 493 -0.71 21.88 -5.87
CA TYR A 493 -0.26 20.99 -6.93
C TYR A 493 -1.39 20.63 -7.91
N GLN A 494 -2.56 20.24 -7.41
CA GLN A 494 -3.70 19.86 -8.26
C GLN A 494 -4.26 21.04 -9.06
N TRP A 495 -4.31 22.24 -8.46
CA TRP A 495 -4.89 23.42 -9.09
C TRP A 495 -3.96 24.11 -10.07
N GLN A 496 -2.72 24.38 -9.63
CA GLN A 496 -1.78 25.26 -10.35
C GLN A 496 -0.54 24.53 -10.84
N GLN A 497 -0.39 23.22 -10.55
CA GLN A 497 0.82 22.46 -10.79
C GLN A 497 2.05 23.13 -10.11
N ASP A 498 1.83 23.84 -8.99
CA ASP A 498 2.89 24.54 -8.27
C ASP A 498 3.71 23.56 -7.42
N LEU A 499 4.58 22.82 -8.10
CA LEU A 499 5.49 21.86 -7.49
C LEU A 499 6.47 22.48 -6.47
N PRO A 500 7.05 23.69 -6.70
CA PRO A 500 7.92 24.32 -5.72
C PRO A 500 7.23 24.61 -4.39
N SER A 501 6.08 25.29 -4.42
CA SER A 501 5.33 25.63 -3.20
C SER A 501 4.81 24.37 -2.48
N ALA A 502 4.31 23.38 -3.23
CA ALA A 502 3.88 22.10 -2.66
C ALA A 502 5.03 21.37 -1.96
N THR A 503 6.20 21.31 -2.59
CA THR A 503 7.41 20.70 -2.00
C THR A 503 7.83 21.42 -0.72
N GLN A 504 7.79 22.76 -0.71
CA GLN A 504 8.17 23.56 0.46
C GLN A 504 7.22 23.32 1.64
N LEU A 505 5.90 23.26 1.40
CA LEU A 505 4.92 22.99 2.43
C LEU A 505 5.07 21.59 3.05
N CYS A 506 5.34 20.55 2.23
CA CYS A 506 5.63 19.21 2.75
C CYS A 506 6.91 19.19 3.60
N LYS A 507 7.94 19.93 3.20
CA LYS A 507 9.18 20.08 4.00
C LYS A 507 8.89 20.80 5.32
N GLU A 508 8.06 21.86 5.32
CA GLU A 508 7.63 22.53 6.54
C GLU A 508 6.85 21.56 7.46
N ALA A 509 5.96 20.74 6.90
CA ALA A 509 5.26 19.70 7.68
C ALA A 509 6.25 18.73 8.35
N LEU A 510 7.32 18.32 7.66
CA LEU A 510 8.37 17.45 8.21
C LEU A 510 9.27 18.14 9.25
N THR A 511 9.26 19.49 9.34
CA THR A 511 9.90 20.18 10.47
C THR A 511 9.08 20.17 11.73
N LEU A 512 7.75 20.01 11.61
CA LEU A 512 6.83 19.87 12.75
C LEU A 512 6.78 18.42 13.27
N ASP A 513 6.77 17.47 12.34
CA ASP A 513 6.77 16.04 12.61
C ASP A 513 7.57 15.33 11.50
N ASP A 514 8.78 14.93 11.80
CA ASP A 514 9.68 14.30 10.83
C ASP A 514 9.24 12.89 10.41
N GLU A 515 8.31 12.29 11.16
CA GLU A 515 7.64 11.01 10.86
C GLU A 515 6.21 11.19 10.33
N CYS A 516 5.81 12.40 9.91
CA CYS A 516 4.50 12.61 9.28
C CYS A 516 4.39 11.81 7.98
N ASP A 517 3.69 10.68 8.05
CA ASP A 517 3.49 9.72 6.96
C ASP A 517 2.98 10.40 5.67
N ALA A 518 1.91 11.20 5.79
CA ALA A 518 1.32 11.93 4.67
C ALA A 518 2.32 12.90 4.00
N ALA A 519 3.16 13.58 4.80
CA ALA A 519 4.15 14.52 4.26
C ALA A 519 5.28 13.76 3.52
N VAL A 520 5.76 12.66 4.09
CA VAL A 520 6.79 11.81 3.47
C VAL A 520 6.29 11.23 2.14
N ALA A 521 5.08 10.64 2.14
CA ALA A 521 4.48 10.04 0.95
C ALA A 521 4.22 11.09 -0.15
N THR A 522 3.66 12.25 0.22
CA THR A 522 3.40 13.35 -0.73
C THR A 522 4.70 13.89 -1.31
N LEU A 523 5.73 14.10 -0.48
CA LEU A 523 7.02 14.59 -0.95
C LEU A 523 7.69 13.61 -1.91
N ALA A 524 7.59 12.30 -1.64
CA ALA A 524 8.06 11.26 -2.55
C ALA A 524 7.39 11.34 -3.93
N GLN A 525 6.06 11.48 -3.96
CA GLN A 525 5.32 11.62 -5.22
C GLN A 525 5.68 12.91 -5.97
N LEU A 526 5.75 14.05 -5.28
CA LEU A 526 6.17 15.32 -5.88
C LEU A 526 7.59 15.24 -6.46
N SER A 527 8.50 14.51 -5.80
CA SER A 527 9.87 14.29 -6.31
C SER A 527 9.88 13.45 -7.59
N LEU A 528 9.02 12.42 -7.69
CA LEU A 528 8.84 11.65 -8.92
C LEU A 528 8.33 12.53 -10.07
N GLN A 529 7.33 13.38 -9.80
CA GLN A 529 6.78 14.31 -10.80
C GLN A 529 7.81 15.31 -11.32
N GLN A 530 8.78 15.65 -10.48
CA GLN A 530 9.91 16.52 -10.85
C GLN A 530 11.06 15.76 -11.52
N GLY A 531 10.93 14.45 -11.73
CA GLY A 531 11.97 13.59 -12.29
C GLY A 531 13.13 13.30 -11.33
N ARG A 532 13.00 13.68 -10.05
CA ARG A 532 14.00 13.46 -8.99
C ARG A 532 13.83 12.09 -8.35
N VAL A 533 14.07 11.05 -9.16
CA VAL A 533 13.76 9.66 -8.78
C VAL A 533 14.58 9.20 -7.58
N GLU A 534 15.82 9.63 -7.42
CA GLU A 534 16.68 9.24 -6.27
C GLU A 534 16.13 9.83 -4.97
N GLU A 535 15.72 11.10 -4.94
CA GLU A 535 15.07 11.70 -3.77
C GLU A 535 13.74 11.01 -3.43
N ALA A 536 12.98 10.60 -4.45
CA ALA A 536 11.74 9.88 -4.23
C ALA A 536 12.00 8.50 -3.58
N ILE A 537 13.03 7.78 -4.01
CA ILE A 537 13.43 6.51 -3.42
C ILE A 537 13.79 6.69 -1.94
N ASP A 538 14.56 7.74 -1.60
CA ASP A 538 14.93 8.02 -0.21
C ASP A 538 13.68 8.31 0.65
N MET A 539 12.71 9.06 0.11
CA MET A 539 11.45 9.33 0.81
C MET A 539 10.58 8.07 0.94
N PHE A 540 10.48 7.22 -0.08
CA PHE A 540 9.75 5.94 0.04
C PHE A 540 10.43 4.97 1.00
N SER A 541 11.76 4.95 1.06
CA SER A 541 12.51 4.19 2.05
C SER A 541 12.23 4.71 3.47
N LYS A 542 12.18 6.03 3.66
CA LYS A 542 11.74 6.65 4.91
C LYS A 542 10.30 6.26 5.24
N HIS A 543 9.38 6.32 4.26
CA HIS A 543 7.98 5.89 4.43
C HIS A 543 7.90 4.43 4.90
N ALA A 544 8.65 3.52 4.27
CA ALA A 544 8.75 2.12 4.72
C ALA A 544 9.28 2.00 6.16
N SER A 545 10.21 2.86 6.58
CA SER A 545 10.77 2.83 7.94
C SER A 545 9.77 3.26 9.00
N ILE A 546 8.83 4.15 8.69
CA ILE A 546 7.80 4.66 9.61
C ILE A 546 6.48 3.90 9.53
N ALA A 547 6.25 3.09 8.50
CA ALA A 547 5.06 2.26 8.35
C ALA A 547 4.84 1.38 9.59
N ARG A 548 3.61 1.33 10.11
CA ARG A 548 3.26 0.61 11.35
C ARG A 548 2.68 -0.76 11.07
N THR A 549 1.90 -0.89 10.00
CA THR A 549 1.25 -2.12 9.60
C THR A 549 1.96 -2.77 8.41
N GLU A 550 1.80 -4.08 8.28
CA GLU A 550 2.30 -4.81 7.10
C GLU A 550 1.75 -4.23 5.79
N ALA A 551 0.48 -3.82 5.77
CA ALA A 551 -0.15 -3.26 4.58
C ALA A 551 0.48 -1.92 4.17
N GLU A 552 0.71 -1.01 5.12
CA GLU A 552 1.43 0.26 4.89
C GLU A 552 2.85 0.00 4.39
N LEU A 553 3.55 -0.96 5.00
CA LEU A 553 4.90 -1.34 4.62
C LEU A 553 4.96 -1.92 3.21
N VAL A 554 4.04 -2.84 2.86
CA VAL A 554 3.94 -3.39 1.50
C VAL A 554 3.71 -2.27 0.48
N GLN A 555 2.87 -1.30 0.80
CA GLN A 555 2.60 -0.17 -0.09
C GLN A 555 3.85 0.71 -0.28
N ALA A 556 4.52 1.10 0.81
CA ALA A 556 5.73 1.91 0.75
C ALA A 556 6.84 1.21 -0.05
N LEU A 557 7.07 -0.08 0.23
CA LEU A 557 8.05 -0.91 -0.50
C LEU A 557 7.67 -1.09 -1.98
N SER A 558 6.39 -1.13 -2.32
CA SER A 558 5.95 -1.21 -3.71
C SER A 558 6.34 0.05 -4.48
N TYR A 559 6.13 1.23 -3.91
CA TYR A 559 6.57 2.48 -4.54
C TYR A 559 8.10 2.57 -4.61
N GLU A 560 8.81 2.17 -3.56
CA GLU A 560 10.27 2.15 -3.55
C GLU A 560 10.84 1.22 -4.63
N ASN A 561 10.37 -0.05 -4.69
CA ASN A 561 10.83 -1.03 -5.66
C ASN A 561 10.52 -0.61 -7.11
N ALA A 562 9.33 -0.06 -7.36
CA ALA A 562 8.95 0.46 -8.68
C ALA A 562 9.87 1.62 -9.09
N SER A 563 10.15 2.56 -8.18
CA SER A 563 11.04 3.70 -8.43
C SER A 563 12.48 3.24 -8.68
N ARG A 564 12.98 2.25 -7.93
CA ARG A 564 14.30 1.65 -8.15
C ARG A 564 14.40 0.97 -9.52
N ALA A 565 13.38 0.21 -9.92
CA ALA A 565 13.34 -0.43 -11.23
C ALA A 565 13.31 0.61 -12.37
N GLN A 566 12.59 1.73 -12.18
CA GLN A 566 12.59 2.84 -13.12
C GLN A 566 13.96 3.53 -13.21
N LEU A 567 14.63 3.77 -12.09
CA LEU A 567 15.97 4.36 -12.05
C LEU A 567 16.99 3.44 -12.75
N GLU A 568 16.94 2.13 -12.51
CA GLU A 568 17.79 1.16 -13.21
C GLU A 568 17.52 1.16 -14.72
N PHE A 569 16.25 1.29 -15.13
CA PHE A 569 15.92 1.44 -16.53
C PHE A 569 16.55 2.69 -17.15
N GLN A 570 16.44 3.83 -16.50
CA GLN A 570 17.04 5.09 -16.98
C GLN A 570 18.57 4.98 -17.12
N LYS A 571 19.24 4.31 -16.17
CA LYS A 571 20.69 4.06 -16.22
C LYS A 571 21.10 3.10 -17.34
N ASN A 572 20.30 2.06 -17.58
CA ASN A 572 20.60 1.04 -18.59
C ASN A 572 20.19 1.45 -20.02
N TYR A 573 19.24 2.39 -20.17
CA TYR A 573 18.70 2.85 -21.46
C TYR A 573 18.64 4.38 -21.52
N PRO A 574 19.79 5.07 -21.47
CA PRO A 574 19.83 6.54 -21.39
C PRO A 574 19.22 7.24 -22.62
N ASP A 575 19.24 6.59 -23.79
CA ASP A 575 18.60 7.05 -25.01
C ASP A 575 17.06 7.03 -24.96
N MET A 576 16.47 6.28 -24.03
CA MET A 576 15.03 6.23 -23.80
C MET A 576 14.55 7.05 -22.59
N ALA A 577 15.47 7.58 -21.80
CA ALA A 577 15.12 8.36 -20.59
C ALA A 577 14.22 9.57 -20.89
N GLY A 578 14.52 10.30 -21.98
CA GLY A 578 13.68 11.42 -22.44
C GLY A 578 12.28 11.01 -22.93
N GLN A 579 12.15 9.84 -23.52
CA GLN A 579 10.85 9.31 -23.94
C GLN A 579 10.01 8.90 -22.74
N LEU A 580 10.63 8.35 -21.70
CA LEU A 580 9.94 7.99 -20.45
C LEU A 580 9.36 9.23 -19.77
N ALA A 581 10.13 10.33 -19.70
CA ALA A 581 9.65 11.61 -19.16
C ALA A 581 8.46 12.16 -19.97
N ALA A 582 8.53 12.10 -21.30
CA ALA A 582 7.42 12.53 -22.17
C ALA A 582 6.18 11.64 -22.03
N MET A 583 6.34 10.33 -21.82
CA MET A 583 5.23 9.40 -21.56
C MET A 583 4.58 9.66 -20.21
N ALA A 584 5.36 9.95 -19.17
CA ALA A 584 4.86 10.33 -17.85
C ALA A 584 4.03 11.63 -17.91
N GLN A 585 4.45 12.62 -18.69
CA GLN A 585 3.68 13.85 -18.93
C GLN A 585 2.42 13.60 -19.76
N GLY A 586 2.44 12.68 -20.72
CA GLY A 586 1.28 12.33 -21.55
C GLY A 586 0.26 11.40 -20.86
N MET A 587 0.64 10.72 -19.79
CA MET A 587 -0.26 9.92 -18.94
C MET A 587 -0.94 10.74 -17.84
N GLN A 588 -0.67 12.03 -17.75
CA GLN A 588 -1.41 12.96 -16.89
C GLN A 588 -2.81 13.21 -17.48
N ALA A 589 -3.65 12.16 -17.47
CA ALA A 589 -5.09 12.36 -17.52
C ALA A 589 -5.52 12.85 -16.12
N PRO A 590 -6.49 13.75 -16.01
CA PRO A 590 -6.89 14.33 -14.72
C PRO A 590 -7.35 13.22 -13.77
N PHE A 591 -6.76 13.22 -12.58
CA PHE A 591 -7.20 12.39 -11.46
C PHE A 591 -8.59 12.84 -10.99
#